data_2bb0f5c6bbe6edba0f0179501d9ebb88
#
_entry.id   2bb0f5c6bbe6edba0f0179501d9ebb88
#
_cell.length_a   1.000
_cell.length_b   1.000
_cell.length_c   1.000
_cell.angle_alpha   90.00
_cell.angle_beta   90.00
_cell.angle_gamma   90.00
#
_symmetry.space_group_name_H-M   'P 1'
#
loop_
_entity.id
_entity.type
_entity.pdbx_description
1 polymer ?
#
loop_
_entity_poly.entity_id
_entity_poly.type
_entity_poly.pdbx_seq_one_letter_code
_entity_poly.pdbx_strand_id
1 'polypeptide(L)'
;MQRRTLFSAAFAAAASFSLPALADNFKEGTDYVRLSKPIASRKNNVIKVFSYDCPFCYRYDIGVDPKAIPMIEKMGMTFEPRHLETKGKYGRTASEFFAMCILRDQKAGRSLEAKDSLFKKAKDAVYHAYHRKGERWTKGEAAFIETLTGATGISADEFAKERKTAAVQNLVNSWKSVYDVAKIQGIPAYVVNGKWLIMTKSIWIRLRIPNAPMA
;
A
#
# COMPACT_ATOMS: atom_id res chain seq x y z
N MET A 1 1.05 -80.70 1.75
CA MET A 1 2.07 -79.86 1.10
C MET A 1 1.59 -78.42 1.20
N GLN A 2 2.08 -77.65 2.18
CA GLN A 2 1.72 -76.25 2.42
C GLN A 2 2.83 -75.37 1.85
N ARG A 3 2.48 -74.54 0.86
CA ARG A 3 3.37 -73.50 0.33
C ARG A 3 3.20 -72.24 1.12
N ARG A 4 4.20 -71.83 1.89
CA ARG A 4 4.32 -70.57 2.59
C ARG A 4 4.79 -69.53 1.56
N THR A 5 3.96 -68.54 1.26
CA THR A 5 4.35 -67.33 0.52
C THR A 5 4.82 -66.28 1.53
N LEU A 6 6.08 -65.91 1.42
CA LEU A 6 6.68 -64.79 2.18
C LEU A 6 6.37 -63.48 1.45
N PHE A 7 5.59 -62.62 2.08
CA PHE A 7 5.41 -61.22 1.62
C PHE A 7 6.58 -60.38 2.20
N SER A 8 7.49 -59.98 1.31
CA SER A 8 8.50 -58.98 1.63
C SER A 8 7.86 -57.59 1.57
N ALA A 9 7.68 -56.97 2.71
CA ALA A 9 7.26 -55.57 2.81
C ALA A 9 8.49 -54.67 2.59
N ALA A 10 8.57 -54.02 1.44
CA ALA A 10 9.56 -52.96 1.19
C ALA A 10 9.09 -51.67 1.85
N PHE A 11 9.76 -51.27 2.92
CA PHE A 11 9.61 -49.97 3.56
C PHE A 11 10.30 -48.92 2.67
N ALA A 12 9.51 -48.14 1.92
CA ALA A 12 10.00 -46.96 1.24
C ALA A 12 10.15 -45.83 2.29
N ALA A 13 11.37 -45.58 2.70
CA ALA A 13 11.70 -44.41 3.52
C ALA A 13 11.58 -43.14 2.65
N ALA A 14 10.48 -42.42 2.78
CA ALA A 14 10.34 -41.09 2.20
C ALA A 14 11.25 -40.13 2.98
N ALA A 15 12.42 -39.83 2.43
CA ALA A 15 13.29 -38.78 2.91
C ALA A 15 12.61 -37.43 2.65
N SER A 16 11.99 -36.89 3.68
CA SER A 16 11.47 -35.51 3.67
C SER A 16 12.67 -34.56 3.64
N PHE A 17 13.04 -34.11 2.44
CA PHE A 17 13.95 -32.98 2.31
C PHE A 17 13.20 -31.73 2.78
N SER A 18 13.31 -31.42 4.06
CA SER A 18 13.03 -30.09 4.59
C SER A 18 14.09 -29.14 4.03
N LEU A 19 13.75 -28.45 2.96
CA LEU A 19 14.52 -27.28 2.52
C LEU A 19 14.59 -26.33 3.74
N PRO A 20 15.79 -25.90 4.18
CA PRO A 20 15.86 -24.87 5.17
C PRO A 20 15.17 -23.64 4.57
N ALA A 21 14.04 -23.24 5.14
CA ALA A 21 13.48 -21.94 4.87
C ALA A 21 14.58 -20.94 5.23
N LEU A 22 15.15 -20.27 4.26
CA LEU A 22 15.96 -19.08 4.47
C LEU A 22 15.01 -18.03 5.07
N ALA A 23 14.68 -18.19 6.34
CA ALA A 23 14.12 -17.15 7.15
C ALA A 23 15.23 -16.10 7.25
N ASP A 24 15.21 -15.15 6.32
CA ASP A 24 15.95 -13.92 6.50
C ASP A 24 15.63 -13.44 7.90
N ASN A 25 16.65 -13.39 8.77
CA ASN A 25 16.48 -13.02 10.17
C ASN A 25 16.14 -11.53 10.23
N PHE A 26 14.85 -11.20 10.12
CA PHE A 26 14.36 -9.84 10.33
C PHE A 26 14.49 -9.50 11.81
N LYS A 27 15.16 -8.37 12.12
CA LYS A 27 15.43 -7.93 13.48
C LYS A 27 14.47 -6.83 13.89
N GLU A 28 13.77 -7.03 15.01
CA GLU A 28 12.98 -5.96 15.64
C GLU A 28 13.92 -4.81 16.06
N GLY A 29 13.45 -3.58 15.91
CA GLY A 29 14.24 -2.36 16.10
C GLY A 29 15.09 -1.95 14.90
N THR A 30 15.41 -2.86 13.98
CA THR A 30 16.22 -2.59 12.77
C THR A 30 15.40 -2.67 11.50
N ASP A 31 14.73 -3.80 11.28
CA ASP A 31 13.97 -4.06 10.05
C ASP A 31 12.49 -3.72 10.22
N TYR A 32 11.99 -3.85 11.43
CA TYR A 32 10.63 -3.50 11.79
C TYR A 32 10.54 -3.12 13.28
N VAL A 33 9.48 -2.43 13.65
CA VAL A 33 9.14 -2.16 15.05
C VAL A 33 7.69 -2.49 15.30
N ARG A 34 7.40 -2.96 16.51
CA ARG A 34 6.04 -3.15 16.97
C ARG A 34 5.46 -1.81 17.40
N LEU A 35 4.30 -1.44 16.86
CA LEU A 35 3.58 -0.25 17.27
C LEU A 35 3.11 -0.40 18.72
N SER A 36 3.39 0.59 19.57
CA SER A 36 2.89 0.63 20.94
C SER A 36 1.35 0.68 20.99
N LYS A 37 0.76 1.37 20.00
CA LYS A 37 -0.69 1.42 19.79
C LYS A 37 -1.00 0.88 18.40
N PRO A 38 -1.52 -0.34 18.29
CA PRO A 38 -1.95 -0.87 17.00
C PRO A 38 -3.01 -0.01 16.34
N ILE A 39 -2.96 0.08 15.01
CA ILE A 39 -3.98 0.76 14.21
C ILE A 39 -5.00 -0.24 13.70
N ALA A 40 -6.25 0.20 13.50
CA ALA A 40 -7.29 -0.65 12.93
C ALA A 40 -6.86 -1.17 11.55
N SER A 41 -6.91 -2.48 11.37
CA SER A 41 -6.51 -3.19 10.16
C SER A 41 -7.29 -4.48 10.01
N ARG A 42 -7.47 -4.94 8.77
CA ARG A 42 -7.94 -6.30 8.47
C ARG A 42 -6.81 -7.30 8.77
N LYS A 43 -7.14 -8.58 8.90
CA LYS A 43 -6.12 -9.65 8.89
C LYS A 43 -5.47 -9.72 7.51
N ASN A 44 -4.22 -10.14 7.48
CA ASN A 44 -3.45 -10.30 6.25
C ASN A 44 -3.47 -9.03 5.38
N ASN A 45 -3.13 -7.91 6.01
CA ASN A 45 -3.18 -6.61 5.37
C ASN A 45 -1.85 -5.85 5.51
N VAL A 46 -1.44 -5.19 4.45
CA VAL A 46 -0.32 -4.24 4.43
C VAL A 46 -0.87 -2.85 4.12
N ILE A 47 -0.76 -1.96 5.09
CA ILE A 47 -1.16 -0.56 4.96
C ILE A 47 0.03 0.26 4.50
N LYS A 48 -0.11 1.00 3.39
CA LYS A 48 0.84 2.04 2.98
C LYS A 48 0.31 3.41 3.39
N VAL A 49 1.07 4.11 4.22
CA VAL A 49 0.80 5.51 4.58
C VAL A 49 1.58 6.42 3.63
N PHE A 50 0.89 7.34 2.97
CA PHE A 50 1.51 8.19 1.95
C PHE A 50 0.86 9.57 1.86
N SER A 51 1.49 10.47 1.09
CA SER A 51 0.90 11.73 0.65
C SER A 51 1.34 12.05 -0.78
N TYR A 52 0.46 12.72 -1.55
CA TYR A 52 0.75 13.08 -2.93
C TYR A 52 1.91 14.09 -3.06
N ASP A 53 2.17 14.90 -2.04
CA ASP A 53 3.24 15.90 -2.04
C ASP A 53 4.59 15.37 -1.53
N CYS A 54 4.62 14.12 -1.07
CA CYS A 54 5.81 13.51 -0.48
C CYS A 54 6.75 12.95 -1.56
N PRO A 55 7.98 13.47 -1.72
CA PRO A 55 8.90 13.02 -2.75
C PRO A 55 9.37 11.58 -2.54
N PHE A 56 9.52 11.14 -1.28
CA PHE A 56 9.86 9.76 -0.96
C PHE A 56 8.70 8.80 -1.29
N CYS A 57 7.45 9.20 -1.02
CA CYS A 57 6.28 8.42 -1.39
C CYS A 57 6.21 8.20 -2.91
N TYR A 58 6.48 9.24 -3.70
CA TYR A 58 6.57 9.15 -5.15
C TYR A 58 7.68 8.21 -5.61
N ARG A 59 8.90 8.29 -5.02
CA ARG A 59 10.00 7.37 -5.36
C ARG A 59 9.65 5.91 -5.06
N TYR A 60 9.00 5.66 -3.94
CA TYR A 60 8.53 4.31 -3.59
C TYR A 60 7.46 3.81 -4.55
N ASP A 61 6.56 4.69 -4.95
CA ASP A 61 5.48 4.37 -5.89
C ASP A 61 5.99 3.90 -7.26
N ILE A 62 7.10 4.49 -7.74
CA ILE A 62 7.68 4.11 -9.04
C ILE A 62 8.77 3.02 -8.95
N GLY A 63 9.42 2.85 -7.81
CA GLY A 63 10.59 1.96 -7.66
C GLY A 63 10.37 0.73 -6.79
N VAL A 64 9.52 0.81 -5.77
CA VAL A 64 9.29 -0.26 -4.79
C VAL A 64 7.95 -0.93 -4.99
N ASP A 65 6.86 -0.15 -4.99
CA ASP A 65 5.49 -0.66 -5.01
C ASP A 65 5.19 -1.58 -6.20
N PRO A 66 5.65 -1.29 -7.44
CA PRO A 66 5.39 -2.17 -8.58
C PRO A 66 5.93 -3.60 -8.42
N LYS A 67 6.92 -3.78 -7.54
CA LYS A 67 7.49 -5.09 -7.20
C LYS A 67 6.88 -5.66 -5.93
N ALA A 68 6.69 -4.82 -4.91
CA ALA A 68 6.24 -5.24 -3.59
C ALA A 68 4.75 -5.60 -3.56
N ILE A 69 3.88 -4.82 -4.21
CA ILE A 69 2.43 -5.04 -4.13
C ILE A 69 2.01 -6.37 -4.75
N PRO A 70 2.48 -6.77 -5.96
CA PRO A 70 2.16 -8.10 -6.50
C PRO A 70 2.67 -9.25 -5.60
N MET A 71 3.79 -9.05 -4.91
CA MET A 71 4.29 -10.05 -3.95
C MET A 71 3.39 -10.16 -2.71
N ILE A 72 2.93 -9.03 -2.18
CA ILE A 72 1.97 -8.96 -1.07
C ILE A 72 0.68 -9.70 -1.44
N GLU A 73 0.12 -9.42 -2.61
CA GLU A 73 -1.10 -10.05 -3.12
C GLU A 73 -0.90 -11.56 -3.35
N LYS A 74 0.24 -11.97 -3.90
CA LYS A 74 0.59 -13.38 -4.09
C LYS A 74 0.71 -14.16 -2.77
N MET A 75 1.07 -13.49 -1.68
CA MET A 75 1.08 -14.08 -0.34
C MET A 75 -0.32 -14.15 0.30
N GLY A 76 -1.39 -13.82 -0.42
CA GLY A 76 -2.76 -13.78 0.11
C GLY A 76 -3.02 -12.62 1.05
N MET A 77 -2.20 -11.59 0.99
CA MET A 77 -2.39 -10.36 1.77
C MET A 77 -3.04 -9.27 0.92
N THR A 78 -3.81 -8.39 1.55
CA THR A 78 -4.37 -7.21 0.88
C THR A 78 -3.46 -6.01 1.04
N PHE A 79 -3.40 -5.17 0.01
CA PHE A 79 -2.73 -3.88 0.05
C PHE A 79 -3.76 -2.76 0.27
N GLU A 80 -3.50 -1.88 1.24
CA GLU A 80 -4.41 -0.80 1.62
C GLU A 80 -3.67 0.54 1.69
N PRO A 81 -3.84 1.43 0.71
CA PRO A 81 -3.29 2.78 0.77
C PRO A 81 -4.11 3.67 1.70
N ARG A 82 -3.43 4.45 2.55
CA ARG A 82 -4.03 5.48 3.43
C ARG A 82 -3.31 6.81 3.23
N HIS A 83 -4.01 7.79 2.71
CA HIS A 83 -3.45 9.11 2.45
C HIS A 83 -3.52 9.99 3.70
N LEU A 84 -2.45 10.77 3.96
CA LEU A 84 -2.42 11.78 5.03
C LEU A 84 -3.07 13.08 4.56
N GLU A 85 -4.28 13.36 5.03
CA GLU A 85 -5.01 14.58 4.69
C GLU A 85 -4.34 15.87 5.20
N THR A 86 -3.44 15.76 6.16
CA THR A 86 -2.70 16.91 6.75
C THR A 86 -1.45 17.29 5.95
N LYS A 87 -1.14 16.56 4.88
CA LYS A 87 0.00 16.82 4.02
C LYS A 87 -0.45 17.34 2.65
N GLY A 88 0.29 18.32 2.14
CA GLY A 88 -0.03 19.00 0.89
C GLY A 88 -1.18 20.03 1.02
N LYS A 89 -1.16 21.05 0.15
CA LYS A 89 -2.14 22.14 0.16
C LYS A 89 -3.59 21.65 0.04
N TYR A 90 -3.80 20.59 -0.74
CA TYR A 90 -5.12 19.99 -0.99
C TYR A 90 -5.24 18.58 -0.42
N GLY A 91 -4.56 18.33 0.72
CA GLY A 91 -4.49 17.00 1.32
C GLY A 91 -5.85 16.40 1.66
N ARG A 92 -6.78 17.19 2.20
CA ARG A 92 -8.15 16.73 2.47
C ARG A 92 -8.89 16.35 1.20
N THR A 93 -8.85 17.20 0.18
CA THR A 93 -9.48 16.96 -1.12
C THR A 93 -8.90 15.71 -1.80
N ALA A 94 -7.57 15.54 -1.75
CA ALA A 94 -6.91 14.34 -2.25
C ALA A 94 -7.40 13.08 -1.52
N SER A 95 -7.47 13.11 -0.18
CA SER A 95 -7.96 11.97 0.61
C SER A 95 -9.39 11.60 0.24
N GLU A 96 -10.28 12.58 0.08
CA GLU A 96 -11.67 12.33 -0.29
C GLU A 96 -11.79 11.75 -1.71
N PHE A 97 -11.01 12.28 -2.66
CA PHE A 97 -11.01 11.76 -4.03
C PHE A 97 -10.46 10.35 -4.10
N PHE A 98 -9.33 10.08 -3.43
CA PHE A 98 -8.76 8.73 -3.36
C PHE A 98 -9.69 7.75 -2.69
N ALA A 99 -10.34 8.13 -1.58
CA ALA A 99 -11.31 7.27 -0.90
C ALA A 99 -12.50 6.91 -1.80
N MET A 100 -13.04 7.89 -2.54
CA MET A 100 -14.09 7.65 -3.52
C MET A 100 -13.63 6.67 -4.60
N CYS A 101 -12.44 6.87 -5.17
CA CYS A 101 -11.88 5.98 -6.18
C CYS A 101 -11.71 4.55 -5.65
N ILE A 102 -11.15 4.40 -4.44
CA ILE A 102 -10.97 3.10 -3.77
C ILE A 102 -12.31 2.39 -3.60
N LEU A 103 -13.33 3.09 -3.12
CA LEU A 103 -14.67 2.51 -2.94
C LEU A 103 -15.30 2.07 -4.28
N ARG A 104 -15.13 2.87 -5.33
CA ARG A 104 -15.60 2.51 -6.68
C ARG A 104 -14.83 1.31 -7.25
N ASP A 105 -13.51 1.27 -7.08
CA ASP A 105 -12.69 0.13 -7.51
C ASP A 105 -13.06 -1.15 -6.76
N GLN A 106 -13.22 -1.09 -5.44
CA GLN A 106 -13.64 -2.21 -4.62
C GLN A 106 -15.04 -2.74 -5.01
N LYS A 107 -15.99 -1.83 -5.25
CA LYS A 107 -17.33 -2.20 -5.73
C LYS A 107 -17.29 -2.91 -7.08
N ALA A 108 -16.35 -2.55 -7.94
CA ALA A 108 -16.13 -3.17 -9.25
C ALA A 108 -15.24 -4.43 -9.20
N GLY A 109 -14.79 -4.85 -8.01
CA GLY A 109 -13.84 -5.97 -7.85
C GLY A 109 -12.47 -5.72 -8.49
N ARG A 110 -12.09 -4.45 -8.63
CA ARG A 110 -10.86 -4.05 -9.32
C ARG A 110 -9.71 -3.92 -8.31
N SER A 111 -8.54 -4.48 -8.68
CA SER A 111 -7.32 -4.25 -7.90
C SER A 111 -6.92 -2.77 -7.98
N LEU A 112 -6.45 -2.22 -6.86
CA LEU A 112 -6.03 -0.81 -6.77
C LEU A 112 -4.77 -0.50 -7.60
N GLU A 113 -4.04 -1.51 -8.02
CA GLU A 113 -2.84 -1.38 -8.88
C GLU A 113 -3.11 -1.79 -10.34
N ALA A 114 -4.33 -2.18 -10.68
CA ALA A 114 -4.72 -2.45 -12.06
C ALA A 114 -4.61 -1.16 -12.91
N LYS A 115 -4.26 -1.31 -14.18
CA LYS A 115 -4.11 -0.16 -15.12
C LYS A 115 -5.38 0.69 -15.25
N ASP A 116 -6.54 0.06 -15.09
CA ASP A 116 -7.85 0.68 -15.17
C ASP A 116 -8.40 1.15 -13.81
N SER A 117 -7.66 0.93 -12.70
CA SER A 117 -8.03 1.42 -11.37
C SER A 117 -8.18 2.93 -11.35
N LEU A 118 -9.30 3.40 -10.80
CA LEU A 118 -9.56 4.83 -10.62
C LEU A 118 -8.60 5.43 -9.58
N PHE A 119 -8.34 4.69 -8.49
CA PHE A 119 -7.37 5.11 -7.48
C PHE A 119 -5.98 5.28 -8.08
N LYS A 120 -5.50 4.29 -8.83
CA LYS A 120 -4.18 4.36 -9.45
C LYS A 120 -4.09 5.54 -10.41
N LYS A 121 -5.06 5.73 -11.31
CA LYS A 121 -5.09 6.85 -12.24
C LYS A 121 -5.06 8.20 -11.52
N ALA A 122 -5.86 8.38 -10.48
CA ALA A 122 -5.90 9.60 -9.69
C ALA A 122 -4.55 9.87 -9.00
N LYS A 123 -4.01 8.85 -8.32
CA LYS A 123 -2.71 8.93 -7.62
C LYS A 123 -1.57 9.27 -8.59
N ASP A 124 -1.46 8.54 -9.69
CA ASP A 124 -0.40 8.72 -10.67
C ASP A 124 -0.47 10.13 -11.32
N ALA A 125 -1.68 10.64 -11.59
CA ALA A 125 -1.87 11.96 -12.16
C ALA A 125 -1.35 13.08 -11.24
N VAL A 126 -1.73 13.05 -9.95
CA VAL A 126 -1.26 14.08 -9.01
C VAL A 126 0.22 13.93 -8.68
N TYR A 127 0.76 12.72 -8.59
CA TYR A 127 2.19 12.49 -8.44
C TYR A 127 2.97 13.03 -9.63
N HIS A 128 2.53 12.75 -10.84
CA HIS A 128 3.16 13.25 -12.05
C HIS A 128 3.09 14.77 -12.13
N ALA A 129 1.92 15.37 -11.87
CA ALA A 129 1.74 16.81 -11.88
C ALA A 129 2.67 17.48 -10.84
N TYR A 130 2.67 16.99 -9.60
CA TYR A 130 3.44 17.59 -8.51
C TYR A 130 4.95 17.39 -8.65
N HIS A 131 5.40 16.15 -8.89
CA HIS A 131 6.81 15.79 -8.81
C HIS A 131 7.56 15.87 -10.14
N ARG A 132 6.86 15.77 -11.28
CA ARG A 132 7.50 15.84 -12.60
C ARG A 132 7.27 17.16 -13.29
N LYS A 133 6.05 17.71 -13.21
CA LYS A 133 5.72 18.99 -13.86
C LYS A 133 5.88 20.21 -12.93
N GLY A 134 6.15 20.00 -11.64
CA GLY A 134 6.28 21.09 -10.67
C GLY A 134 4.96 21.79 -10.35
N GLU A 135 3.81 21.16 -10.68
CA GLU A 135 2.50 21.77 -10.46
C GLU A 135 2.22 21.97 -8.96
N ARG A 136 1.64 23.11 -8.61
CA ARG A 136 1.28 23.47 -7.22
C ARG A 136 -0.15 23.98 -7.11
N TRP A 137 -0.90 23.97 -8.21
CA TRP A 137 -2.31 24.38 -8.29
C TRP A 137 -2.57 25.74 -7.63
N THR A 138 -1.74 26.71 -8.00
CA THR A 138 -1.83 28.08 -7.47
C THR A 138 -3.16 28.77 -7.79
N LYS A 139 -3.82 28.32 -8.88
CA LYS A 139 -5.16 28.78 -9.28
C LYS A 139 -6.30 28.29 -8.37
N GLY A 140 -6.02 27.45 -7.37
CA GLY A 140 -7.00 27.01 -6.38
C GLY A 140 -7.37 25.53 -6.45
N GLU A 141 -8.28 25.12 -5.58
CA GLU A 141 -8.73 23.73 -5.42
C GLU A 141 -9.38 23.19 -6.71
N ALA A 142 -10.09 24.03 -7.46
CA ALA A 142 -10.71 23.61 -8.72
C ALA A 142 -9.69 23.07 -9.73
N ALA A 143 -8.52 23.70 -9.86
CA ALA A 143 -7.45 23.21 -10.73
C ALA A 143 -6.82 21.88 -10.23
N PHE A 144 -6.77 21.67 -8.91
CA PHE A 144 -6.38 20.38 -8.34
C PHE A 144 -7.40 19.28 -8.67
N ILE A 145 -8.68 19.57 -8.50
CA ILE A 145 -9.78 18.65 -8.84
C ILE A 145 -9.76 18.34 -10.35
N GLU A 146 -9.53 19.33 -11.22
CA GLU A 146 -9.42 19.12 -12.66
C GLU A 146 -8.34 18.10 -13.04
N THR A 147 -7.19 18.12 -12.35
CA THR A 147 -6.14 17.10 -12.54
C THR A 147 -6.64 15.69 -12.24
N LEU A 148 -7.42 15.52 -11.18
CA LEU A 148 -7.96 14.23 -10.74
C LEU A 148 -9.08 13.74 -11.67
N THR A 149 -10.01 14.63 -12.00
CA THR A 149 -11.17 14.32 -12.88
C THR A 149 -10.73 14.01 -14.30
N GLY A 150 -9.77 14.77 -14.84
CA GLY A 150 -9.20 14.53 -16.16
C GLY A 150 -8.52 13.16 -16.30
N ALA A 151 -7.91 12.65 -15.21
CA ALA A 151 -7.27 11.34 -15.24
C ALA A 151 -8.23 10.17 -15.08
N THR A 152 -9.34 10.37 -14.37
CA THR A 152 -10.26 9.29 -13.99
C THR A 152 -11.54 9.25 -14.83
N GLY A 153 -11.90 10.35 -15.50
CA GLY A 153 -13.18 10.53 -16.18
C GLY A 153 -14.36 10.78 -15.22
N ILE A 154 -14.09 10.90 -13.90
CA ILE A 154 -15.10 11.27 -12.91
C ILE A 154 -15.33 12.78 -13.02
N SER A 155 -16.57 13.23 -13.13
CA SER A 155 -16.87 14.67 -13.21
C SER A 155 -16.69 15.36 -11.85
N ALA A 156 -16.46 16.69 -11.88
CA ALA A 156 -16.40 17.49 -10.67
C ALA A 156 -17.71 17.44 -9.86
N ASP A 157 -18.86 17.38 -10.53
CA ASP A 157 -20.17 17.28 -9.90
C ASP A 157 -20.38 15.93 -9.20
N GLU A 158 -19.95 14.82 -9.82
CA GLU A 158 -19.97 13.51 -9.18
C GLU A 158 -19.11 13.52 -7.91
N PHE A 159 -17.89 14.04 -8.02
CA PHE A 159 -17.01 14.16 -6.86
C PHE A 159 -17.64 15.05 -5.77
N ALA A 160 -18.19 16.22 -6.12
CA ALA A 160 -18.81 17.13 -5.16
C ALA A 160 -19.98 16.49 -4.39
N LYS A 161 -20.72 15.57 -5.02
CA LYS A 161 -21.78 14.78 -4.40
C LYS A 161 -21.21 13.65 -3.54
N GLU A 162 -20.34 12.82 -4.12
CA GLU A 162 -19.84 11.61 -3.44
C GLU A 162 -18.92 11.92 -2.27
N ARG A 163 -18.09 12.97 -2.32
CA ARG A 163 -17.22 13.35 -1.21
C ARG A 163 -17.97 13.59 0.11
N LYS A 164 -19.27 13.93 0.04
CA LYS A 164 -20.13 14.18 1.20
C LYS A 164 -20.80 12.92 1.75
N THR A 165 -20.69 11.79 1.07
CA THR A 165 -21.32 10.55 1.51
C THR A 165 -20.66 9.98 2.75
N ALA A 166 -21.47 9.31 3.60
CA ALA A 166 -20.94 8.65 4.79
C ALA A 166 -19.84 7.64 4.46
N ALA A 167 -19.94 6.92 3.33
CA ALA A 167 -18.95 5.94 2.91
C ALA A 167 -17.57 6.57 2.71
N VAL A 168 -17.49 7.67 1.95
CA VAL A 168 -16.24 8.40 1.69
C VAL A 168 -15.71 9.00 3.00
N GLN A 169 -16.56 9.69 3.76
CA GLN A 169 -16.13 10.37 4.99
C GLN A 169 -15.65 9.36 6.05
N ASN A 170 -16.33 8.23 6.22
CA ASN A 170 -15.92 7.17 7.16
C ASN A 170 -14.57 6.57 6.75
N LEU A 171 -14.35 6.33 5.45
CA LEU A 171 -13.07 5.81 4.98
C LEU A 171 -11.93 6.81 5.26
N VAL A 172 -12.08 8.08 4.89
CA VAL A 172 -11.07 9.13 5.17
C VAL A 172 -10.83 9.28 6.66
N ASN A 173 -11.88 9.29 7.48
CA ASN A 173 -11.75 9.41 8.94
C ASN A 173 -11.01 8.20 9.54
N SER A 174 -11.18 6.99 8.99
CA SER A 174 -10.44 5.80 9.42
C SER A 174 -8.93 5.93 9.21
N TRP A 175 -8.51 6.72 8.22
CA TRP A 175 -7.10 6.98 7.92
C TRP A 175 -6.39 7.85 8.97
N LYS A 176 -7.12 8.58 9.82
CA LYS A 176 -6.53 9.36 10.92
C LYS A 176 -5.72 8.49 11.89
N SER A 177 -6.05 7.21 11.98
CA SER A 177 -5.31 6.24 12.79
C SER A 177 -3.82 6.10 12.44
N VAL A 178 -3.40 6.52 11.22
CA VAL A 178 -2.01 6.42 10.77
C VAL A 178 -1.16 7.68 11.04
N TYR A 179 -1.73 8.73 11.63
CA TYR A 179 -0.99 9.96 11.91
C TYR A 179 0.17 9.73 12.88
N ASP A 180 -0.05 8.90 13.91
CA ASP A 180 1.00 8.56 14.87
C ASP A 180 2.07 7.65 14.26
N VAL A 181 1.69 6.78 13.32
CA VAL A 181 2.66 5.97 12.54
C VAL A 181 3.60 6.86 11.75
N ALA A 182 3.06 7.90 11.09
CA ALA A 182 3.86 8.83 10.30
C ALA A 182 4.86 9.64 11.14
N LYS A 183 4.64 9.79 12.45
CA LYS A 183 5.58 10.46 13.37
C LYS A 183 6.82 9.62 13.70
N ILE A 184 6.77 8.30 13.53
CA ILE A 184 7.87 7.39 13.93
C ILE A 184 9.04 7.48 12.96
N GLN A 185 8.79 7.41 11.66
CA GLN A 185 9.84 7.42 10.63
C GLN A 185 9.51 8.29 9.41
N GLY A 186 8.44 9.08 9.48
CA GLY A 186 7.92 9.80 8.31
C GLY A 186 7.12 8.90 7.36
N ILE A 187 6.96 9.36 6.12
CA ILE A 187 6.27 8.64 5.05
C ILE A 187 7.18 8.53 3.81
N PRO A 188 7.05 7.45 2.99
CA PRO A 188 6.05 6.39 3.14
C PRO A 188 6.30 5.50 4.36
N ALA A 189 5.23 4.93 4.91
CA ALA A 189 5.32 3.94 5.97
C ALA A 189 4.48 2.72 5.61
N TYR A 190 4.95 1.52 5.93
CA TYR A 190 4.25 0.26 5.67
C TYR A 190 3.98 -0.45 6.98
N VAL A 191 2.71 -0.73 7.26
CA VAL A 191 2.29 -1.39 8.50
C VAL A 191 1.61 -2.71 8.17
N VAL A 192 2.14 -3.80 8.71
CA VAL A 192 1.59 -5.14 8.53
C VAL A 192 0.62 -5.45 9.67
N ASN A 193 -0.59 -5.88 9.31
CA ASN A 193 -1.67 -6.27 10.24
C ASN A 193 -1.96 -5.21 11.32
N GLY A 194 -1.72 -3.94 11.01
CA GLY A 194 -1.92 -2.83 11.95
C GLY A 194 -0.98 -2.81 13.16
N LYS A 195 0.04 -3.67 13.21
CA LYS A 195 0.90 -3.87 14.38
C LYS A 195 2.38 -3.65 14.11
N TRP A 196 2.85 -4.02 12.92
CA TRP A 196 4.27 -4.09 12.61
C TRP A 196 4.62 -3.03 11.57
N LEU A 197 5.33 -1.99 11.99
CA LEU A 197 5.85 -0.96 11.10
C LEU A 197 7.17 -1.43 10.51
N ILE A 198 7.22 -1.56 9.19
CA ILE A 198 8.44 -1.89 8.46
C ILE A 198 9.32 -0.65 8.36
N MET A 199 10.59 -0.78 8.75
CA MET A 199 11.54 0.32 8.63
C MET A 199 11.93 0.51 7.17
N THR A 200 11.61 1.67 6.61
CA THR A 200 11.81 1.96 5.17
C THR A 200 13.27 1.86 4.75
N LYS A 201 14.20 2.18 5.64
CA LYS A 201 15.64 2.02 5.43
C LYS A 201 16.01 0.56 5.08
N SER A 202 15.41 -0.42 5.78
CA SER A 202 15.64 -1.84 5.50
C SER A 202 15.10 -2.30 4.16
N ILE A 203 13.97 -1.74 3.70
CA ILE A 203 13.39 -2.06 2.39
C ILE A 203 14.39 -1.77 1.27
N TRP A 204 15.02 -0.61 1.29
CA TRP A 204 16.01 -0.22 0.27
C TRP A 204 17.22 -1.14 0.25
N ILE A 205 17.76 -1.46 1.43
CA ILE A 205 18.94 -2.33 1.57
C ILE A 205 18.63 -3.72 1.00
N ARG A 206 17.49 -4.31 1.37
CA ARG A 206 17.14 -5.68 1.00
C ARG A 206 16.73 -5.84 -0.46
N LEU A 207 16.04 -4.86 -1.03
CA LEU A 207 15.65 -4.89 -2.44
C LEU A 207 16.79 -4.50 -3.40
N ARG A 208 17.97 -4.14 -2.87
CA ARG A 208 19.13 -3.68 -3.66
C ARG A 208 18.74 -2.61 -4.69
N ILE A 209 17.89 -1.66 -4.27
CA ILE A 209 17.45 -0.57 -5.14
C ILE A 209 18.56 0.49 -5.16
N PRO A 210 19.16 0.80 -6.33
CA PRO A 210 20.16 1.85 -6.45
C PRO A 210 19.57 3.20 -6.05
N ASN A 211 20.40 4.07 -5.44
CA ASN A 211 20.01 5.43 -5.05
C ASN A 211 18.94 5.52 -3.96
N ALA A 212 19.05 4.70 -2.91
CA ALA A 212 18.32 4.94 -1.68
C ALA A 212 18.58 6.37 -1.19
N PRO A 213 17.57 7.20 -0.94
CA PRO A 213 17.80 8.47 -0.28
C PRO A 213 18.30 8.18 1.13
N MET A 214 19.55 8.55 1.38
CA MET A 214 20.06 8.62 2.76
C MET A 214 19.19 9.64 3.50
N ALA A 215 18.65 9.23 4.65
CA ALA A 215 17.88 10.08 5.54
C ALA A 215 18.76 11.18 6.11
#